data_2bdaaf858626c80f72fac3a94b3df22a
#
_entry.id   2bdaaf858626c80f72fac3a94b3df22a
#
_cell.length_a   1.000
_cell.length_b   1.000
_cell.length_c   1.000
_cell.angle_alpha   90.00
_cell.angle_beta   90.00
_cell.angle_gamma   90.00
#
_symmetry.space_group_name_H-M   'P 1'
#
loop_
_entity.id
_entity.type
_entity.pdbx_description
1 polymer ?
#
loop_
_entity_poly.entity_id
_entity_poly.type
_entity_poly.pdbx_seq_one_letter_code
_entity_poly.pdbx_strand_id
1 'polypeptide(L)'
;MAVYRRSSRSRNVIAVLVLAALTLVTIDARSQGVGVLSDARSKISDAFAPVQSATHAALRPIGNFLTGALDYGSLKRENESLRRQLAQAQTKEAQAAAEQAQAEQVLKEQDLPFLGGIPTVTVQVINVGPSNFDNTVTINKGTANGLAVGQPVVAAGGLVGTVRSAAAHIATVELLTDPNFRVGVGLQGANTGSAAGTGRSLPMRVEVLSTNRPRPTQKVGDVISTSGLVNEKFPKAIPVGRVSKVISPPGAIEPEIQIVPLVDPSQLSYLQVLLWLPQ
;
A
#
# COMPACT_ATOMS: atom_id res chain seq x y z
N MET A 1 -50.10 6.47 -49.32
CA MET A 1 -50.74 5.16 -49.16
C MET A 1 -50.21 4.23 -50.24
N ALA A 2 -49.30 3.32 -49.92
CA ALA A 2 -48.75 2.35 -50.87
C ALA A 2 -49.29 0.97 -50.49
N VAL A 3 -50.14 0.43 -51.35
CA VAL A 3 -50.78 -0.86 -51.22
C VAL A 3 -49.83 -1.96 -51.64
N TYR A 4 -49.38 -2.77 -50.70
CA TYR A 4 -48.50 -3.93 -50.93
C TYR A 4 -49.29 -5.08 -51.53
N ARG A 5 -49.18 -5.32 -52.83
CA ARG A 5 -49.79 -6.44 -53.55
C ARG A 5 -49.08 -7.75 -53.15
N ARG A 6 -49.67 -8.54 -52.28
CA ARG A 6 -49.23 -9.88 -51.91
C ARG A 6 -49.41 -10.84 -53.07
N SER A 7 -48.31 -11.30 -53.66
CA SER A 7 -48.26 -12.24 -54.79
C SER A 7 -48.87 -13.59 -54.38
N SER A 8 -49.96 -14.00 -55.01
CA SER A 8 -50.63 -15.30 -54.80
C SER A 8 -49.75 -16.51 -55.18
N ARG A 9 -48.70 -16.31 -55.95
CA ARG A 9 -47.75 -17.37 -56.34
C ARG A 9 -46.96 -17.98 -55.19
N SER A 10 -46.57 -17.22 -54.19
CA SER A 10 -45.84 -17.74 -53.04
C SER A 10 -46.70 -18.63 -52.13
N ARG A 11 -47.96 -18.35 -51.99
CA ARG A 11 -48.91 -19.19 -51.22
C ARG A 11 -49.12 -20.55 -51.85
N ASN A 12 -49.25 -20.61 -53.17
CA ASN A 12 -49.43 -21.86 -53.92
C ASN A 12 -48.16 -22.74 -53.87
N VAL A 13 -46.98 -22.15 -53.92
CA VAL A 13 -45.70 -22.86 -53.76
C VAL A 13 -45.54 -23.45 -52.37
N ILE A 14 -45.89 -22.70 -51.36
CA ILE A 14 -45.85 -23.21 -49.96
C ILE A 14 -46.89 -24.33 -49.75
N ALA A 15 -48.10 -24.18 -50.30
CA ALA A 15 -49.13 -25.21 -50.22
C ALA A 15 -48.73 -26.52 -50.94
N VAL A 16 -48.05 -26.43 -52.08
CA VAL A 16 -47.54 -27.60 -52.80
C VAL A 16 -46.36 -28.26 -52.02
N LEU A 17 -45.47 -27.45 -51.45
CA LEU A 17 -44.39 -28.00 -50.61
C LEU A 17 -44.91 -28.72 -49.34
N VAL A 18 -45.92 -28.15 -48.67
CA VAL A 18 -46.51 -28.76 -47.48
C VAL A 18 -47.24 -30.05 -47.90
N LEU A 19 -47.94 -30.08 -49.02
CA LEU A 19 -48.64 -31.25 -49.52
C LEU A 19 -47.66 -32.37 -49.91
N ALA A 20 -46.53 -32.01 -50.56
CA ALA A 20 -45.43 -32.92 -50.87
C ALA A 20 -44.78 -33.49 -49.64
N ALA A 21 -44.57 -32.69 -48.59
CA ALA A 21 -44.01 -33.13 -47.34
C ALA A 21 -44.96 -34.10 -46.58
N LEU A 22 -46.28 -33.79 -46.62
CA LEU A 22 -47.31 -34.64 -45.99
C LEU A 22 -47.44 -35.99 -46.72
N THR A 23 -47.38 -36.01 -48.03
CA THR A 23 -47.35 -37.26 -48.80
C THR A 23 -46.13 -38.10 -48.56
N LEU A 24 -44.96 -37.48 -48.42
CA LEU A 24 -43.73 -38.18 -48.05
C LEU A 24 -43.81 -38.80 -46.66
N VAL A 25 -44.30 -38.07 -45.68
CA VAL A 25 -44.48 -38.58 -44.29
C VAL A 25 -45.54 -39.71 -44.23
N THR A 26 -46.60 -39.63 -45.01
CA THR A 26 -47.65 -40.68 -45.07
C THR A 26 -47.13 -41.94 -45.78
N ILE A 27 -46.24 -41.83 -46.74
CA ILE A 27 -45.59 -42.99 -47.41
C ILE A 27 -44.60 -43.62 -46.44
N ASP A 28 -43.84 -42.83 -45.71
CA ASP A 28 -42.88 -43.35 -44.73
C ASP A 28 -43.58 -44.04 -43.52
N ALA A 29 -44.69 -43.55 -43.07
CA ALA A 29 -45.50 -44.13 -41.98
C ALA A 29 -46.21 -45.44 -42.38
N ARG A 30 -46.42 -45.68 -43.68
CA ARG A 30 -47.15 -46.86 -44.17
C ARG A 30 -46.26 -48.00 -44.67
N SER A 31 -44.97 -47.81 -44.80
CA SER A 31 -44.00 -48.82 -45.27
C SER A 31 -43.25 -49.50 -44.12
N GLN A 32 -44.03 -50.22 -43.30
CA GLN A 32 -43.44 -51.32 -42.52
C GLN A 32 -43.19 -52.50 -43.43
N GLY A 33 -41.96 -52.63 -43.89
CA GLY A 33 -41.44 -53.81 -44.55
C GLY A 33 -41.40 -53.74 -46.06
N VAL A 34 -40.25 -53.67 -46.62
CA VAL A 34 -39.61 -54.26 -47.78
C VAL A 34 -38.54 -53.27 -48.36
N GLY A 35 -37.37 -53.75 -48.48
CA GLY A 35 -36.08 -53.10 -48.77
C GLY A 35 -35.91 -52.46 -50.12
N VAL A 36 -36.80 -51.62 -50.57
CA VAL A 36 -36.67 -50.84 -51.85
C VAL A 36 -36.18 -49.40 -51.61
N LEU A 37 -36.19 -48.94 -50.35
CA LEU A 37 -35.82 -47.56 -50.00
C LEU A 37 -34.31 -47.32 -49.66
N SER A 38 -33.53 -48.41 -49.57
CA SER A 38 -32.09 -48.29 -49.30
C SER A 38 -31.33 -47.71 -50.51
N ASP A 39 -31.75 -48.07 -51.72
CA ASP A 39 -31.10 -47.64 -52.97
C ASP A 39 -31.47 -46.21 -53.37
N ALA A 40 -32.69 -45.77 -53.01
CA ALA A 40 -33.11 -44.39 -53.20
C ALA A 40 -32.50 -43.42 -52.19
N ARG A 41 -32.19 -43.90 -50.99
CA ARG A 41 -31.58 -43.09 -49.94
C ARG A 41 -30.12 -42.73 -50.20
N SER A 42 -29.36 -43.68 -50.80
CA SER A 42 -27.98 -43.41 -51.23
C SER A 42 -27.85 -42.42 -52.38
N LYS A 43 -28.76 -42.49 -53.34
CA LYS A 43 -28.77 -41.55 -54.49
C LYS A 43 -29.29 -40.16 -54.16
N ILE A 44 -30.14 -40.02 -53.14
CA ILE A 44 -30.64 -38.73 -52.66
C ILE A 44 -29.58 -38.08 -51.76
N SER A 45 -28.85 -38.82 -50.94
CA SER A 45 -27.77 -38.24 -50.13
C SER A 45 -26.62 -37.69 -50.98
N ASP A 46 -26.29 -38.32 -52.08
CA ASP A 46 -25.24 -37.82 -53.01
C ASP A 46 -25.67 -36.56 -53.78
N ALA A 47 -26.97 -36.43 -54.06
CA ALA A 47 -27.49 -35.21 -54.71
C ALA A 47 -27.62 -34.01 -53.77
N PHE A 48 -27.75 -34.24 -52.47
CA PHE A 48 -27.84 -33.16 -51.47
C PHE A 48 -26.49 -32.84 -50.78
N ALA A 49 -25.46 -33.62 -51.00
CA ALA A 49 -24.14 -33.37 -50.42
C ALA A 49 -23.55 -31.98 -50.75
N PRO A 50 -23.69 -31.44 -51.99
CA PRO A 50 -23.21 -30.08 -52.25
C PRO A 50 -24.02 -28.96 -51.61
N VAL A 51 -25.28 -29.21 -51.23
CA VAL A 51 -26.12 -28.18 -50.58
C VAL A 51 -25.78 -28.04 -49.10
N GLN A 52 -25.42 -29.15 -48.44
CA GLN A 52 -24.99 -29.09 -47.01
C GLN A 52 -23.66 -28.37 -46.84
N SER A 53 -22.70 -28.59 -47.77
CA SER A 53 -21.44 -27.87 -47.74
C SER A 53 -21.56 -26.38 -48.03
N ALA A 54 -22.50 -26.00 -48.89
CA ALA A 54 -22.76 -24.59 -49.24
C ALA A 54 -23.45 -23.81 -48.11
N THR A 55 -24.34 -24.44 -47.34
CA THR A 55 -24.98 -23.78 -46.19
C THR A 55 -24.05 -23.54 -45.02
N HIS A 56 -23.10 -24.44 -44.77
CA HIS A 56 -22.09 -24.22 -43.73
C HIS A 56 -21.03 -23.19 -44.12
N ALA A 57 -20.74 -23.04 -45.43
CA ALA A 57 -19.82 -22.00 -45.91
C ALA A 57 -20.46 -20.61 -45.98
N ALA A 58 -21.77 -20.52 -46.28
CA ALA A 58 -22.48 -19.26 -46.38
C ALA A 58 -22.85 -18.62 -45.02
N LEU A 59 -22.98 -19.41 -43.95
CA LEU A 59 -23.33 -18.89 -42.60
C LEU A 59 -22.12 -18.57 -41.74
N ARG A 60 -20.90 -19.05 -42.08
CA ARG A 60 -19.68 -18.73 -41.35
C ARG A 60 -19.35 -17.23 -41.26
N PRO A 61 -19.48 -16.41 -42.30
CA PRO A 61 -19.19 -14.99 -42.18
C PRO A 61 -20.20 -14.21 -41.33
N ILE A 62 -21.44 -14.67 -41.21
CA ILE A 62 -22.47 -14.00 -40.40
C ILE A 62 -22.28 -14.27 -38.91
N GLY A 63 -21.87 -15.48 -38.54
CA GLY A 63 -21.52 -15.82 -37.15
C GLY A 63 -20.31 -15.04 -36.64
N ASN A 64 -19.26 -14.96 -37.43
CA ASN A 64 -18.05 -14.20 -37.07
C ASN A 64 -18.26 -12.68 -37.06
N PHE A 65 -19.19 -12.16 -37.85
CA PHE A 65 -19.52 -10.75 -37.83
C PHE A 65 -20.33 -10.35 -36.60
N LEU A 66 -21.25 -11.22 -36.15
CA LEU A 66 -22.01 -10.98 -34.92
C LEU A 66 -21.17 -11.14 -33.65
N THR A 67 -20.27 -12.13 -33.58
CA THR A 67 -19.34 -12.27 -32.47
C THR A 67 -18.30 -11.14 -32.44
N GLY A 68 -17.77 -10.73 -33.59
CA GLY A 68 -16.84 -9.60 -33.68
C GLY A 68 -17.48 -8.25 -33.29
N ALA A 69 -18.76 -8.03 -33.57
CA ALA A 69 -19.46 -6.82 -33.15
C ALA A 69 -19.75 -6.78 -31.63
N LEU A 70 -20.01 -7.95 -31.02
CA LEU A 70 -20.19 -8.07 -29.58
C LEU A 70 -18.87 -7.94 -28.83
N ASP A 71 -17.79 -8.53 -29.37
CA ASP A 71 -16.44 -8.40 -28.82
C ASP A 71 -15.90 -6.98 -28.90
N TYR A 72 -16.20 -6.25 -29.98
CA TYR A 72 -15.79 -4.85 -30.10
C TYR A 72 -16.44 -3.96 -29.05
N GLY A 73 -17.70 -4.20 -28.72
CA GLY A 73 -18.42 -3.49 -27.67
C GLY A 73 -17.91 -3.81 -26.26
N SER A 74 -17.44 -5.02 -26.01
CA SER A 74 -16.81 -5.43 -24.73
C SER A 74 -15.42 -4.84 -24.59
N LEU A 75 -14.59 -4.94 -25.63
CA LEU A 75 -13.24 -4.36 -25.68
C LEU A 75 -13.25 -2.84 -25.52
N LYS A 76 -14.21 -2.15 -26.15
CA LYS A 76 -14.36 -0.69 -25.98
C LYS A 76 -14.70 -0.34 -24.55
N ARG A 77 -15.65 -1.04 -23.92
CA ARG A 77 -16.03 -0.83 -22.52
C ARG A 77 -14.88 -1.13 -21.57
N GLU A 78 -14.12 -2.19 -21.81
CA GLU A 78 -12.95 -2.55 -21.05
C GLU A 78 -11.84 -1.48 -21.18
N ASN A 79 -11.57 -1.00 -22.41
CA ASN A 79 -10.61 0.07 -22.64
C ASN A 79 -11.02 1.38 -21.95
N GLU A 80 -12.31 1.75 -21.98
CA GLU A 80 -12.84 2.91 -21.26
C GLU A 80 -12.77 2.71 -19.74
N SER A 81 -12.99 1.49 -19.24
CA SER A 81 -12.83 1.13 -17.83
C SER A 81 -11.39 1.25 -17.39
N LEU A 82 -10.46 0.67 -18.16
CA LEU A 82 -9.02 0.76 -17.88
C LEU A 82 -8.51 2.20 -17.91
N ARG A 83 -8.97 3.02 -18.88
CA ARG A 83 -8.65 4.45 -18.94
C ARG A 83 -9.16 5.20 -17.71
N ARG A 84 -10.37 4.92 -17.25
CA ARG A 84 -10.90 5.51 -16.00
C ARG A 84 -10.12 5.08 -14.78
N GLN A 85 -9.74 3.81 -14.68
CA GLN A 85 -8.91 3.30 -13.59
C GLN A 85 -7.52 3.95 -13.60
N LEU A 86 -6.90 4.08 -14.77
CA LEU A 86 -5.62 4.76 -14.92
C LEU A 86 -5.71 6.23 -14.50
N ALA A 87 -6.73 6.95 -14.97
CA ALA A 87 -6.96 8.35 -14.58
C ALA A 87 -7.20 8.50 -13.07
N GLN A 88 -7.97 7.59 -12.47
CA GLN A 88 -8.17 7.58 -11.02
C GLN A 88 -6.88 7.27 -10.24
N ALA A 89 -6.07 6.32 -10.72
CA ALA A 89 -4.78 6.00 -10.12
C ALA A 89 -3.82 7.20 -10.19
N GLN A 90 -3.73 7.84 -11.36
CA GLN A 90 -2.92 9.05 -11.55
C GLN A 90 -3.39 10.22 -10.67
N THR A 91 -4.71 10.40 -10.53
CA THR A 91 -5.25 11.44 -9.65
C THR A 91 -4.91 11.18 -8.19
N LYS A 92 -5.04 9.92 -7.73
CA LYS A 92 -4.66 9.54 -6.36
C LYS A 92 -3.16 9.71 -6.12
N GLU A 93 -2.33 9.35 -7.08
CA GLU A 93 -0.88 9.53 -7.00
C GLU A 93 -0.51 11.02 -6.93
N ALA A 94 -1.13 11.85 -7.77
CA ALA A 94 -0.92 13.30 -7.74
C ALA A 94 -1.39 13.94 -6.42
N GLN A 95 -2.51 13.49 -5.87
CA GLN A 95 -2.99 13.94 -4.56
C GLN A 95 -2.04 13.54 -3.44
N ALA A 96 -1.60 12.27 -3.42
CA ALA A 96 -0.63 11.80 -2.43
C ALA A 96 0.71 12.56 -2.52
N ALA A 97 1.18 12.84 -3.74
CA ALA A 97 2.39 13.64 -3.95
C ALA A 97 2.21 15.08 -3.48
N ALA A 98 1.04 15.69 -3.70
CA ALA A 98 0.74 17.05 -3.22
C ALA A 98 0.65 17.11 -1.69
N GLU A 99 0.00 16.14 -1.06
CA GLU A 99 -0.07 16.03 0.40
C GLU A 99 1.33 15.84 1.01
N GLN A 100 2.16 15.01 0.37
CA GLN A 100 3.55 14.81 0.80
C GLN A 100 4.36 16.08 0.66
N ALA A 101 4.23 16.81 -0.45
CA ALA A 101 4.92 18.09 -0.66
C ALA A 101 4.49 19.16 0.37
N GLN A 102 3.19 19.23 0.70
CA GLN A 102 2.71 20.13 1.75
C GLN A 102 3.26 19.75 3.13
N ALA A 103 3.28 18.45 3.46
CA ALA A 103 3.85 18.00 4.72
C ALA A 103 5.36 18.27 4.79
N GLU A 104 6.10 18.08 3.70
CA GLU A 104 7.52 18.43 3.62
C GLU A 104 7.74 19.94 3.79
N GLN A 105 6.87 20.77 3.25
CA GLN A 105 6.94 22.22 3.41
C GLN A 105 6.69 22.64 4.86
N VAL A 106 5.65 22.08 5.50
CA VAL A 106 5.38 22.34 6.93
C VAL A 106 6.55 21.91 7.82
N LEU A 107 7.19 20.77 7.51
CA LEU A 107 8.35 20.31 8.26
C LEU A 107 9.62 21.15 8.01
N LYS A 108 9.77 21.71 6.81
CA LYS A 108 10.86 22.68 6.50
C LYS A 108 10.65 24.02 7.18
N GLU A 109 9.40 24.47 7.29
CA GLU A 109 9.04 25.72 8.00
C GLU A 109 9.14 25.58 9.53
N GLN A 110 9.03 24.36 10.04
CA GLN A 110 9.40 24.06 11.42
C GLN A 110 10.92 23.97 11.51
N ASP A 111 11.60 25.12 11.58
CA ASP A 111 13.01 25.19 11.92
C ASP A 111 13.24 24.32 13.18
N LEU A 112 13.93 23.20 12.99
CA LEU A 112 14.33 22.37 14.13
C LEU A 112 15.69 22.92 14.62
N PRO A 113 15.67 23.89 15.55
CA PRO A 113 16.88 24.66 15.89
C PRO A 113 17.99 23.80 16.51
N PHE A 114 17.64 22.56 16.87
CA PHE A 114 18.59 21.60 17.45
C PHE A 114 19.36 20.79 16.38
N LEU A 115 19.02 20.90 15.08
CA LEU A 115 19.68 20.09 14.04
C LEU A 115 21.05 20.62 13.60
N GLY A 116 21.36 21.91 13.88
CA GLY A 116 22.70 22.45 13.64
C GLY A 116 23.23 22.31 12.21
N GLY A 117 22.36 22.24 11.18
CA GLY A 117 22.76 22.05 9.79
C GLY A 117 23.06 20.61 9.38
N ILE A 118 22.72 19.61 10.19
CA ILE A 118 22.85 18.18 9.83
C ILE A 118 21.88 17.87 8.69
N PRO A 119 22.35 17.26 7.57
CA PRO A 119 21.44 16.87 6.48
C PRO A 119 20.37 15.89 6.97
N THR A 120 19.14 16.09 6.51
CA THR A 120 17.99 15.25 6.89
C THR A 120 17.24 14.71 5.69
N VAL A 121 16.59 13.58 5.86
CA VAL A 121 15.65 13.00 4.90
C VAL A 121 14.28 12.93 5.55
N THR A 122 13.31 13.65 5.00
CA THR A 122 11.91 13.56 5.44
C THR A 122 11.31 12.22 4.99
N VAL A 123 10.66 11.52 5.92
CA VAL A 123 10.07 10.20 5.71
C VAL A 123 8.65 10.17 6.27
N GLN A 124 7.82 9.31 5.70
CA GLN A 124 6.45 9.07 6.16
C GLN A 124 6.38 7.72 6.89
N VAL A 125 5.66 7.68 7.98
CA VAL A 125 5.32 6.43 8.67
C VAL A 125 4.22 5.71 7.89
N ILE A 126 4.53 4.51 7.40
CA ILE A 126 3.61 3.68 6.60
C ILE A 126 2.99 2.54 7.41
N ASN A 127 3.62 2.16 8.50
CA ASN A 127 3.10 1.14 9.40
C ASN A 127 3.60 1.38 10.83
N VAL A 128 2.69 1.21 11.78
CA VAL A 128 3.01 1.14 13.21
C VAL A 128 2.87 -0.32 13.62
N GLY A 129 3.85 -0.88 14.29
CA GLY A 129 3.88 -2.29 14.66
C GLY A 129 2.52 -2.79 15.21
N PRO A 130 2.11 -4.01 14.84
CA PRO A 130 0.75 -4.53 15.06
C PRO A 130 0.40 -4.76 16.54
N SER A 131 1.38 -4.70 17.42
CA SER A 131 1.21 -4.93 18.86
C SER A 131 1.61 -3.69 19.66
N ASN A 132 0.93 -3.46 20.78
CA ASN A 132 1.35 -2.47 21.78
C ASN A 132 2.72 -2.75 22.39
N PHE A 133 3.27 -3.95 22.15
CA PHE A 133 4.61 -4.37 22.54
C PHE A 133 5.66 -4.09 21.47
N ASP A 134 5.25 -3.85 20.22
CA ASP A 134 6.16 -3.51 19.13
C ASP A 134 6.48 -2.01 19.19
N ASN A 135 7.59 -1.68 19.82
CA ASN A 135 8.09 -0.30 19.87
C ASN A 135 8.87 0.05 18.59
N THR A 136 8.30 -0.29 17.41
CA THR A 136 8.89 0.00 16.11
C THR A 136 7.87 0.62 15.18
N VAL A 137 8.33 1.41 14.21
CA VAL A 137 7.54 1.93 13.09
C VAL A 137 8.27 1.70 11.78
N THR A 138 7.52 1.50 10.71
CA THR A 138 8.09 1.37 9.37
C THR A 138 7.89 2.67 8.60
N ILE A 139 8.94 3.10 7.89
CA ILE A 139 8.97 4.32 7.09
C ILE A 139 9.15 4.03 5.60
N ASN A 140 8.69 4.93 4.74
CA ASN A 140 8.60 4.78 3.28
C ASN A 140 9.90 5.06 2.52
N LYS A 141 11.04 5.21 3.20
CA LYS A 141 12.36 5.41 2.58
C LYS A 141 13.38 4.46 3.19
N GLY A 142 14.43 4.15 2.43
CA GLY A 142 15.46 3.19 2.82
C GLY A 142 16.84 3.55 2.28
N THR A 143 17.68 2.56 2.07
CA THR A 143 19.08 2.75 1.63
C THR A 143 19.20 3.48 0.31
N ALA A 144 18.25 3.34 -0.62
CA ALA A 144 18.21 4.11 -1.88
C ALA A 144 18.10 5.63 -1.63
N ASN A 145 17.65 6.05 -0.46
CA ASN A 145 17.53 7.45 -0.04
C ASN A 145 18.64 7.89 0.92
N GLY A 146 19.69 7.08 1.10
CA GLY A 146 20.81 7.38 2.00
C GLY A 146 20.57 7.00 3.46
N LEU A 147 19.51 6.25 3.77
CA LEU A 147 19.25 5.79 5.12
C LEU A 147 20.18 4.63 5.49
N ALA A 148 20.72 4.66 6.70
CA ALA A 148 21.57 3.61 7.25
C ALA A 148 21.15 3.27 8.69
N VAL A 149 21.51 2.05 9.11
CA VAL A 149 21.27 1.58 10.50
C VAL A 149 22.01 2.46 11.50
N GLY A 150 21.35 2.82 12.59
CA GLY A 150 21.91 3.65 13.66
C GLY A 150 21.65 5.15 13.48
N GLN A 151 21.16 5.61 12.34
CA GLN A 151 20.81 7.02 12.14
C GLN A 151 19.68 7.46 13.09
N PRO A 152 19.81 8.63 13.72
CA PRO A 152 18.76 9.19 14.56
C PRO A 152 17.54 9.60 13.76
N VAL A 153 16.37 9.40 14.34
CA VAL A 153 15.07 9.80 13.78
C VAL A 153 14.42 10.79 14.73
N VAL A 154 14.02 11.93 14.21
CA VAL A 154 13.45 13.05 14.99
C VAL A 154 12.11 13.51 14.40
N ALA A 155 11.33 14.20 15.22
CA ALA A 155 10.15 14.96 14.85
C ALA A 155 10.25 16.38 15.42
N ALA A 156 9.24 17.21 15.21
CA ALA A 156 9.21 18.60 15.67
C ALA A 156 9.48 18.77 17.18
N GLY A 157 9.08 17.79 18.00
CA GLY A 157 9.28 17.80 19.45
C GLY A 157 10.63 17.29 19.92
N GLY A 158 11.40 16.59 19.10
CA GLY A 158 12.68 15.99 19.50
C GLY A 158 12.90 14.57 18.97
N LEU A 159 13.68 13.78 19.71
CA LEU A 159 14.06 12.42 19.35
C LEU A 159 12.86 11.47 19.36
N VAL A 160 12.75 10.67 18.31
CA VAL A 160 11.74 9.61 18.16
C VAL A 160 12.37 8.23 18.34
N GLY A 161 13.59 8.04 17.84
CA GLY A 161 14.27 6.75 17.90
C GLY A 161 15.48 6.68 16.99
N THR A 162 15.79 5.45 16.52
CA THR A 162 16.87 5.18 15.57
C THR A 162 16.44 4.22 14.48
N VAL A 163 17.09 4.29 13.30
CA VAL A 163 16.94 3.29 12.25
C VAL A 163 17.53 1.96 12.73
N ARG A 164 16.68 0.95 12.91
CA ARG A 164 17.05 -0.42 13.33
C ARG A 164 17.48 -1.28 12.15
N SER A 165 16.76 -1.15 11.04
CA SER A 165 17.07 -1.86 9.79
C SER A 165 16.61 -1.03 8.60
N ALA A 166 17.33 -1.15 7.46
CA ALA A 166 17.00 -0.46 6.23
C ALA A 166 17.10 -1.41 5.05
N ALA A 167 16.02 -1.52 4.27
CA ALA A 167 15.98 -2.14 2.95
C ALA A 167 16.05 -1.04 1.88
N ALA A 168 15.93 -1.39 0.59
CA ALA A 168 16.10 -0.42 -0.51
C ALA A 168 15.13 0.78 -0.41
N HIS A 169 13.85 0.54 -0.12
CA HIS A 169 12.79 1.55 -0.16
C HIS A 169 12.01 1.72 1.14
N ILE A 170 12.30 0.90 2.13
CA ILE A 170 11.66 0.95 3.45
C ILE A 170 12.69 0.79 4.53
N ALA A 171 12.43 1.34 5.71
CA ALA A 171 13.25 1.11 6.90
C ALA A 171 12.37 0.94 8.13
N THR A 172 12.91 0.26 9.14
CA THR A 172 12.28 0.09 10.45
C THR A 172 12.99 0.96 11.46
N VAL A 173 12.26 1.76 12.18
CA VAL A 173 12.72 2.64 13.26
C VAL A 173 12.38 2.00 14.60
N GLU A 174 13.35 1.86 15.48
CA GLU A 174 13.18 1.52 16.89
C GLU A 174 12.86 2.79 17.66
N LEU A 175 11.75 2.79 18.36
CA LEU A 175 11.28 3.94 19.13
C LEU A 175 12.04 4.07 20.47
N LEU A 176 12.20 5.29 20.94
CA LEU A 176 12.86 5.60 22.21
C LEU A 176 12.14 4.98 23.44
N THR A 177 10.89 4.54 23.26
CA THR A 177 10.12 3.84 24.29
C THR A 177 10.44 2.34 24.39
N ASP A 178 11.21 1.78 23.44
CA ASP A 178 11.61 0.37 23.48
C ASP A 178 12.45 0.08 24.72
N PRO A 179 12.18 -1.00 25.47
CA PRO A 179 12.95 -1.36 26.67
C PRO A 179 14.45 -1.59 26.40
N ASN A 180 14.83 -1.92 25.17
CA ASN A 180 16.23 -2.08 24.76
C ASN A 180 16.88 -0.78 24.30
N PHE A 181 16.07 0.25 24.01
CA PHE A 181 16.57 1.54 23.54
C PHE A 181 17.34 2.26 24.65
N ARG A 182 18.50 2.78 24.30
CA ARG A 182 19.36 3.57 25.21
C ARG A 182 19.87 4.80 24.46
N VAL A 183 19.81 5.96 25.15
CA VAL A 183 20.36 7.21 24.62
C VAL A 183 21.11 7.96 25.73
N GLY A 184 22.31 8.45 25.37
CA GLY A 184 23.07 9.31 26.26
C GLY A 184 22.42 10.68 26.39
N VAL A 185 22.21 11.14 27.60
CA VAL A 185 21.57 12.42 27.92
C VAL A 185 22.47 13.32 28.75
N GLY A 186 22.36 14.62 28.50
CA GLY A 186 23.00 15.65 29.32
C GLY A 186 22.12 16.03 30.51
N LEU A 187 22.72 16.09 31.68
CA LEU A 187 22.10 16.51 32.92
C LEU A 187 22.71 17.84 33.38
N GLN A 188 22.02 18.53 34.31
CA GLN A 188 22.55 19.77 34.89
C GLN A 188 23.89 19.55 35.62
N GLY A 189 24.73 20.57 35.63
CA GLY A 189 26.04 20.53 36.30
C GLY A 189 27.09 19.75 35.50
N ALA A 190 26.97 19.69 34.18
CA ALA A 190 27.86 18.91 33.29
C ALA A 190 27.86 17.38 33.56
N ASN A 191 26.82 16.88 34.21
CA ASN A 191 26.61 15.47 34.41
C ASN A 191 26.03 14.81 33.15
N THR A 192 26.22 13.51 33.01
CA THR A 192 25.68 12.70 31.91
C THR A 192 24.92 11.50 32.48
N GLY A 193 23.95 11.05 31.73
CA GLY A 193 23.16 9.89 32.04
C GLY A 193 22.82 9.05 30.84
N SER A 194 22.25 7.89 31.04
CA SER A 194 21.64 7.05 30.02
C SER A 194 20.14 7.01 30.23
N ALA A 195 19.38 7.47 29.28
CA ALA A 195 17.93 7.32 29.27
C ALA A 195 17.55 6.00 28.59
N ALA A 196 16.73 5.21 29.28
CA ALA A 196 16.26 3.91 28.84
C ALA A 196 14.74 3.91 28.63
N GLY A 197 14.26 3.33 27.54
CA GLY A 197 12.84 3.06 27.35
C GLY A 197 12.33 2.03 28.35
N THR A 198 11.04 2.13 28.68
CA THR A 198 10.37 1.23 29.63
C THR A 198 9.06 0.69 29.09
N GLY A 199 8.70 1.06 27.88
CA GLY A 199 7.45 0.72 27.22
C GLY A 199 6.68 1.95 26.77
N ARG A 200 5.73 1.76 25.88
CA ARG A 200 5.03 2.83 25.12
C ARG A 200 4.32 3.88 25.97
N SER A 201 3.79 3.49 27.10
CA SER A 201 3.01 4.39 27.96
C SER A 201 3.67 4.68 29.29
N LEU A 202 4.93 4.27 29.47
CA LEU A 202 5.66 4.43 30.70
C LEU A 202 6.73 5.53 30.55
N PRO A 203 7.03 6.26 31.63
CA PRO A 203 8.11 7.24 31.59
C PRO A 203 9.45 6.51 31.45
N MET A 204 10.34 7.03 30.61
CA MET A 204 11.71 6.53 30.49
C MET A 204 12.46 6.75 31.78
N ARG A 205 13.37 5.83 32.10
CA ARG A 205 14.25 5.93 33.26
C ARG A 205 15.59 6.50 32.82
N VAL A 206 16.07 7.48 33.59
CA VAL A 206 17.43 8.03 33.41
C VAL A 206 18.33 7.53 34.52
N GLU A 207 19.36 6.83 34.14
CA GLU A 207 20.44 6.37 35.00
C GLU A 207 21.62 7.34 34.89
N VAL A 208 22.11 7.87 36.00
CA VAL A 208 23.22 8.82 36.04
C VAL A 208 24.54 8.06 35.87
N LEU A 209 25.32 8.40 34.86
CA LEU A 209 26.58 7.69 34.55
C LEU A 209 27.81 8.42 35.06
N SER A 210 27.76 9.73 35.16
CA SER A 210 28.88 10.54 35.61
C SER A 210 28.39 11.65 36.51
N THR A 211 28.88 11.69 37.72
CA THR A 211 28.61 12.75 38.67
C THR A 211 29.84 13.64 38.79
N ASN A 212 29.84 14.77 38.05
CA ASN A 212 30.66 15.90 38.43
C ASN A 212 29.96 16.64 39.58
N ARG A 213 30.64 16.83 40.72
CA ARG A 213 30.04 17.60 41.82
C ARG A 213 29.88 19.09 41.39
N PRO A 214 28.74 19.74 41.68
CA PRO A 214 27.62 19.28 42.50
C PRO A 214 26.70 18.28 41.81
N ARG A 215 25.91 17.49 42.62
CA ARG A 215 24.92 16.53 42.13
C ARG A 215 23.96 17.17 41.11
N PRO A 216 23.46 16.40 40.15
CA PRO A 216 22.46 16.92 39.21
C PRO A 216 21.22 17.39 39.97
N THR A 217 20.80 18.62 39.69
CA THR A 217 19.66 19.29 40.36
C THR A 217 18.46 19.43 39.43
N GLN A 218 18.21 18.42 38.60
CA GLN A 218 17.05 18.40 37.72
C GLN A 218 15.77 18.66 38.49
N LYS A 219 14.91 19.49 37.93
CA LYS A 219 13.57 19.79 38.44
C LYS A 219 12.53 19.17 37.55
N VAL A 220 11.39 18.83 38.11
CA VAL A 220 10.21 18.45 37.32
C VAL A 220 9.88 19.57 36.34
N GLY A 221 9.70 19.22 35.07
CA GLY A 221 9.49 20.16 33.99
C GLY A 221 10.72 20.49 33.13
N ASP A 222 11.94 20.19 33.60
CA ASP A 222 13.15 20.41 32.83
C ASP A 222 13.17 19.53 31.57
N VAL A 223 13.67 20.10 30.47
CA VAL A 223 13.88 19.33 29.22
C VAL A 223 15.27 18.72 29.25
N ILE A 224 15.33 17.45 28.95
CA ILE A 224 16.57 16.67 28.84
C ILE A 224 16.85 16.41 27.37
N SER A 225 18.08 16.67 26.93
CA SER A 225 18.54 16.50 25.56
C SER A 225 19.71 15.51 25.50
N THR A 226 20.02 15.03 24.29
CA THR A 226 21.16 14.15 24.04
C THR A 226 22.48 14.80 24.44
N SER A 227 23.37 14.01 25.03
CA SER A 227 24.71 14.47 25.48
C SER A 227 25.72 14.56 24.35
N GLY A 228 25.56 13.74 23.30
CA GLY A 228 26.57 13.55 22.26
C GLY A 228 27.82 12.79 22.71
N LEU A 229 27.82 12.23 23.93
CA LEU A 229 29.02 11.60 24.53
C LEU A 229 28.94 10.07 24.58
N VAL A 230 27.74 9.49 24.64
CA VAL A 230 27.60 8.02 24.75
C VAL A 230 27.66 7.41 23.35
N ASN A 231 28.80 6.80 23.02
CA ASN A 231 29.08 6.10 21.75
C ASN A 231 28.82 6.93 20.49
N GLU A 232 28.74 8.26 20.60
CA GLU A 232 28.52 9.21 19.49
C GLU A 232 27.36 8.86 18.55
N LYS A 233 26.43 7.99 19.00
CA LYS A 233 25.26 7.55 18.22
C LYS A 233 24.31 8.70 17.89
N PHE A 234 24.29 9.72 18.76
CA PHE A 234 23.36 10.83 18.62
C PHE A 234 24.12 12.15 18.63
N PRO A 235 23.78 13.09 17.72
CA PRO A 235 24.24 14.48 17.82
C PRO A 235 23.84 15.06 19.17
N LYS A 236 24.63 16.02 19.65
CA LYS A 236 24.34 16.76 20.89
C LYS A 236 23.09 17.64 20.74
N ALA A 237 22.40 17.86 21.86
CA ALA A 237 21.32 18.83 22.01
C ALA A 237 19.98 18.48 21.34
N ILE A 238 19.76 17.23 20.90
CA ILE A 238 18.42 16.78 20.47
C ILE A 238 17.54 16.61 21.71
N PRO A 239 16.39 17.29 21.81
CA PRO A 239 15.47 17.10 22.94
C PRO A 239 14.96 15.64 22.97
N VAL A 240 14.96 15.03 24.16
CA VAL A 240 14.52 13.63 24.36
C VAL A 240 13.22 13.58 25.12
N GLY A 241 13.15 14.25 26.25
CA GLY A 241 12.00 14.17 27.14
C GLY A 241 11.99 15.28 28.18
N ARG A 242 10.87 15.35 28.91
CA ARG A 242 10.68 16.27 30.04
C ARG A 242 10.68 15.50 31.36
N VAL A 243 11.40 16.00 32.36
CA VAL A 243 11.42 15.40 33.68
C VAL A 243 10.02 15.38 34.27
N SER A 244 9.51 14.21 34.55
CA SER A 244 8.21 13.97 35.18
C SER A 244 8.33 13.73 36.67
N LYS A 245 9.44 13.09 37.11
CA LYS A 245 9.67 12.77 38.50
C LYS A 245 11.17 12.68 38.80
N VAL A 246 11.54 13.14 39.97
CA VAL A 246 12.89 12.94 40.57
C VAL A 246 12.70 12.24 41.91
N ILE A 247 13.28 11.07 42.08
CA ILE A 247 13.19 10.24 43.29
C ILE A 247 14.56 10.18 43.91
N SER A 248 14.68 10.70 45.11
CA SER A 248 15.93 10.66 45.87
C SER A 248 15.68 9.93 47.19
N PRO A 249 15.76 8.59 47.24
CA PRO A 249 15.57 7.85 48.48
C PRO A 249 16.62 8.23 49.54
N PRO A 250 16.28 8.20 50.82
CA PRO A 250 17.26 8.43 51.88
C PRO A 250 18.41 7.41 51.73
N GLY A 251 19.66 7.91 51.68
CA GLY A 251 20.85 7.08 51.53
C GLY A 251 21.23 6.73 50.08
N ALA A 252 20.44 7.09 49.08
CA ALA A 252 20.82 6.92 47.69
C ALA A 252 21.97 7.85 47.31
N ILE A 253 22.95 7.32 46.62
CA ILE A 253 24.10 8.09 46.10
C ILE A 253 23.66 8.99 44.94
N GLU A 254 22.70 8.53 44.14
CA GLU A 254 22.19 9.21 42.95
C GLU A 254 20.66 9.22 42.91
N PRO A 255 20.05 10.32 42.36
CA PRO A 255 18.61 10.36 42.16
C PRO A 255 18.20 9.48 40.97
N GLU A 256 17.06 8.83 41.08
CA GLU A 256 16.38 8.24 39.94
C GLU A 256 15.55 9.33 39.26
N ILE A 257 15.78 9.55 37.96
CA ILE A 257 15.09 10.56 37.18
C ILE A 257 14.18 9.85 36.19
N GLN A 258 12.94 10.24 36.15
CA GLN A 258 11.97 9.76 35.17
C GLN A 258 11.59 10.90 34.18
N ILE A 259 11.60 10.58 32.89
CA ILE A 259 11.26 11.53 31.82
C ILE A 259 10.12 10.99 30.96
N VAL A 260 9.26 11.89 30.53
CA VAL A 260 8.24 11.60 29.53
C VAL A 260 8.75 12.10 28.19
N PRO A 261 8.73 11.28 27.13
CA PRO A 261 9.09 11.71 25.79
C PRO A 261 8.35 12.98 25.37
N LEU A 262 9.03 13.87 24.63
CA LEU A 262 8.40 15.06 24.08
C LEU A 262 7.56 14.77 22.82
N VAL A 263 7.84 13.67 22.16
CA VAL A 263 7.12 13.21 20.99
C VAL A 263 6.26 12.02 21.39
N ASP A 264 4.97 12.07 21.07
CA ASP A 264 4.05 10.96 21.28
C ASP A 264 4.20 9.92 20.17
N PRO A 265 4.65 8.69 20.48
CA PRO A 265 4.83 7.65 19.48
C PRO A 265 3.54 7.17 18.79
N SER A 266 2.37 7.53 19.32
CA SER A 266 1.08 7.14 18.74
C SER A 266 0.60 8.08 17.63
N GLN A 267 1.19 9.25 17.51
CA GLN A 267 0.78 10.30 16.57
C GLN A 267 1.82 10.60 15.49
N LEU A 268 2.67 9.63 15.19
CA LEU A 268 3.75 9.79 14.21
C LEU A 268 3.20 9.65 12.78
N SER A 269 3.28 10.71 11.98
CA SER A 269 2.94 10.69 10.55
C SER A 269 4.14 10.96 9.67
N TYR A 270 4.88 12.03 9.93
CA TYR A 270 6.09 12.43 9.22
C TYR A 270 7.24 12.60 10.19
N LEU A 271 8.42 12.11 9.79
CA LEU A 271 9.63 12.11 10.57
C LEU A 271 10.79 12.63 9.73
N GLN A 272 11.87 13.04 10.39
CA GLN A 272 13.14 13.37 9.73
C GLN A 272 14.21 12.39 10.21
N VAL A 273 14.87 11.73 9.28
CA VAL A 273 16.05 10.90 9.57
C VAL A 273 17.29 11.78 9.37
N LEU A 274 18.10 11.90 10.41
CA LEU A 274 19.37 12.60 10.32
C LEU A 274 20.39 11.72 9.60
N LEU A 275 20.99 12.24 8.53
CA LEU A 275 22.09 11.58 7.83
C LEU A 275 23.39 11.72 8.65
N TRP A 276 23.30 11.28 9.88
CA TRP A 276 24.39 11.26 10.85
C TRP A 276 24.76 9.80 11.11
N LEU A 277 26.02 9.45 10.88
CA LEU A 277 26.57 8.17 11.27
C LEU A 277 27.56 8.38 12.40
N PRO A 278 27.54 7.58 13.44
CA PRO A 278 28.60 7.59 14.45
C PRO A 278 29.93 7.28 13.77
N GLN A 279 30.92 8.10 14.04
CA GLN A 279 32.31 7.89 13.59
C GLN A 279 32.97 6.85 14.47
#